data_46f884ad9ba4728cbf3e35c5315f32a3
#
_entry.id   46f884ad9ba4728cbf3e35c5315f32a3
#
_cell.length_a   1.000
_cell.length_b   1.000
_cell.length_c   1.000
_cell.angle_alpha   90.00
_cell.angle_beta   90.00
_cell.angle_gamma   90.00
#
_symmetry.space_group_name_H-M   'P 1'
#
loop_
_entity.id
_entity.type
_entity.pdbx_description
1 polymer ?
#
loop_
_entity_poly.entity_id
_entity_poly.type
_entity_poly.pdbx_seq_one_letter_code
_entity_poly.pdbx_strand_id
1 'polypeptide(L)'
;MTSDLMSSLPPELVDVAYRPGDDAYAAAATVYMRTGSPELVLRPRTVEQVAAAIHQAVRAGLPLSIRSGGHSVQAWGTNDGGLVIDMSAFAGIEVLDGDRVRVGAGARWGDVASTLGQHGLSLTSGDTRSVGVGGLTTGGGIGWMVRNHGLTIDSLVAADIVTADGRALHLSDTENADLFWAIRGGGGNFGVLTSFEFVAQRVATVHAGTIMYAPDDVPGLLDGWMDAHRTGPEELNSTLVFFPELGDPMPPAGLIGLVCYAGPDAAAAADAFAPLLSLGTVRMSQIDEKPYADVLEEPHPPAGVRSLASNALVERVDDRVVDAVDRYYAGGSTERMMFIRQLGGAVNRVAPDATAFAHRNVEALVLGGLFAPADTSDDDLLARLQPFEEFHDLGVGSYPGFVATNLPEDVERIYPPAALARLREVKRANDPGNVFHNNFNIAP
;
A
#
# COMPACT_ATOMS: atom_id res chain seq x y z
N MET A 1 -14.29 -32.55 -1.91
CA MET A 1 -14.17 -31.53 -0.83
C MET A 1 -15.11 -30.35 -1.08
N THR A 2 -15.14 -29.72 -2.27
CA THR A 2 -16.00 -28.55 -2.58
C THR A 2 -17.51 -28.81 -2.44
N SER A 3 -18.03 -30.03 -2.75
CA SER A 3 -19.46 -30.33 -2.58
C SER A 3 -19.88 -30.48 -1.11
N ASP A 4 -18.94 -30.85 -0.25
CA ASP A 4 -19.16 -31.02 1.19
C ASP A 4 -19.17 -29.66 1.91
N LEU A 5 -18.30 -28.73 1.50
CA LEU A 5 -18.23 -27.39 2.04
C LEU A 5 -19.51 -26.57 1.77
N MET A 6 -20.02 -26.63 0.52
CA MET A 6 -21.28 -25.96 0.17
C MET A 6 -22.49 -26.49 0.96
N SER A 7 -22.56 -27.79 1.17
CA SER A 7 -23.67 -28.39 1.96
C SER A 7 -23.60 -28.08 3.45
N SER A 8 -22.44 -27.66 3.96
CA SER A 8 -22.22 -27.25 5.35
C SER A 8 -22.32 -25.73 5.57
N LEU A 9 -22.59 -24.94 4.51
CA LEU A 9 -22.74 -23.50 4.66
C LEU A 9 -23.99 -23.11 5.46
N PRO A 10 -23.88 -22.13 6.35
CA PRO A 10 -25.04 -21.48 6.92
C PRO A 10 -25.94 -20.90 5.82
N PRO A 11 -27.28 -20.92 6.00
CA PRO A 11 -28.23 -20.43 4.99
C PRO A 11 -27.93 -18.99 4.50
N GLU A 12 -27.50 -18.12 5.39
CA GLU A 12 -27.17 -16.72 5.12
C GLU A 12 -25.94 -16.54 4.19
N LEU A 13 -25.11 -17.58 4.01
CA LEU A 13 -23.92 -17.52 3.13
C LEU A 13 -24.16 -18.14 1.75
N VAL A 14 -25.25 -18.88 1.54
CA VAL A 14 -25.49 -19.62 0.29
C VAL A 14 -25.54 -18.67 -0.92
N ASP A 15 -26.27 -17.56 -0.81
CA ASP A 15 -26.48 -16.60 -1.89
C ASP A 15 -25.27 -15.67 -2.15
N VAL A 16 -24.24 -15.74 -1.31
CA VAL A 16 -23.01 -14.93 -1.43
C VAL A 16 -21.78 -15.79 -1.67
N ALA A 17 -21.97 -17.10 -1.90
CA ALA A 17 -20.91 -18.07 -2.11
C ALA A 17 -20.67 -18.32 -3.60
N TYR A 18 -19.41 -18.31 -4.02
CA TYR A 18 -18.95 -18.57 -5.36
C TYR A 18 -17.90 -19.70 -5.33
N ARG A 19 -18.05 -20.67 -6.22
CA ARG A 19 -17.19 -21.85 -6.33
C ARG A 19 -16.49 -21.91 -7.69
N PRO A 20 -15.44 -22.74 -7.83
CA PRO A 20 -14.81 -22.97 -9.13
C PRO A 20 -15.85 -23.29 -10.21
N GLY A 21 -15.81 -22.51 -11.31
CA GLY A 21 -16.75 -22.61 -12.42
C GLY A 21 -17.80 -21.50 -12.47
N ASP A 22 -18.02 -20.76 -11.39
CA ASP A 22 -18.89 -19.58 -11.40
C ASP A 22 -18.12 -18.37 -11.96
N ASP A 23 -18.76 -17.53 -12.79
CA ASP A 23 -18.12 -16.35 -13.39
C ASP A 23 -17.53 -15.39 -12.35
N ALA A 24 -18.24 -15.16 -11.25
CA ALA A 24 -17.80 -14.28 -10.17
C ALA A 24 -16.64 -14.87 -9.35
N TYR A 25 -16.46 -16.21 -9.35
CA TYR A 25 -15.33 -16.85 -8.69
C TYR A 25 -14.00 -16.47 -9.34
N ALA A 26 -13.90 -16.58 -10.67
CA ALA A 26 -12.66 -16.28 -11.38
C ALA A 26 -12.14 -14.86 -11.10
N ALA A 27 -13.04 -13.87 -11.11
CA ALA A 27 -12.71 -12.49 -10.81
C ALA A 27 -12.25 -12.28 -9.35
N ALA A 28 -12.83 -13.01 -8.39
CA ALA A 28 -12.50 -12.90 -6.99
C ALA A 28 -11.26 -13.72 -6.58
N ALA A 29 -10.97 -14.81 -7.27
CA ALA A 29 -9.75 -15.61 -7.06
C ALA A 29 -8.49 -14.97 -7.67
N THR A 30 -8.66 -14.01 -8.61
CA THR A 30 -7.55 -13.29 -9.25
C THR A 30 -7.24 -12.00 -8.51
N VAL A 31 -5.98 -11.83 -8.15
CA VAL A 31 -5.40 -10.62 -7.54
C VAL A 31 -4.29 -10.07 -8.43
N TYR A 32 -3.74 -8.90 -8.10
CA TYR A 32 -2.75 -8.19 -8.92
C TYR A 32 -1.57 -9.07 -9.37
N MET A 33 -1.04 -9.91 -8.47
CA MET A 33 0.19 -10.68 -8.74
C MET A 33 -0.07 -12.14 -9.16
N ARG A 34 -1.27 -12.69 -8.91
CA ARG A 34 -1.56 -14.10 -9.24
C ARG A 34 -3.06 -14.42 -9.26
N THR A 35 -3.38 -15.56 -9.82
CA THR A 35 -4.68 -16.23 -9.64
C THR A 35 -4.50 -17.37 -8.64
N GLY A 36 -5.28 -17.36 -7.57
CA GLY A 36 -5.36 -18.45 -6.60
C GLY A 36 -6.42 -19.49 -6.98
N SER A 37 -6.49 -20.54 -6.17
CA SER A 37 -7.48 -21.62 -6.31
C SER A 37 -8.18 -21.91 -4.95
N PRO A 38 -8.89 -20.92 -4.35
CA PRO A 38 -9.62 -21.15 -3.11
C PRO A 38 -10.74 -22.20 -3.31
N GLU A 39 -11.04 -22.95 -2.26
CA GLU A 39 -12.20 -23.86 -2.27
C GLU A 39 -13.51 -23.10 -2.42
N LEU A 40 -13.58 -21.88 -1.85
CA LEU A 40 -14.77 -21.06 -1.85
C LEU A 40 -14.41 -19.56 -1.73
N VAL A 41 -15.15 -18.74 -2.47
CA VAL A 41 -15.17 -17.29 -2.27
C VAL A 41 -16.52 -16.88 -1.70
N LEU A 42 -16.50 -16.13 -0.60
CA LEU A 42 -17.69 -15.51 0.00
C LEU A 42 -17.62 -14.01 -0.21
N ARG A 43 -18.68 -13.42 -0.74
CA ARG A 43 -18.83 -11.96 -0.92
C ARG A 43 -19.95 -11.44 -0.03
N PRO A 44 -19.69 -11.29 1.28
CA PRO A 44 -20.70 -10.85 2.24
C PRO A 44 -21.20 -9.42 1.91
N ARG A 45 -22.46 -9.18 2.22
CA ARG A 45 -23.15 -7.88 2.05
C ARG A 45 -23.54 -7.25 3.36
N THR A 46 -23.47 -8.01 4.46
CA THR A 46 -23.78 -7.56 5.81
C THR A 46 -22.70 -7.99 6.80
N VAL A 47 -22.64 -7.33 7.93
CA VAL A 47 -21.69 -7.61 9.01
C VAL A 47 -21.89 -9.02 9.57
N GLU A 48 -23.14 -9.49 9.66
CA GLU A 48 -23.49 -10.84 10.11
C GLU A 48 -22.96 -11.90 9.15
N GLN A 49 -23.03 -11.64 7.85
CA GLN A 49 -22.44 -12.54 6.84
C GLN A 49 -20.90 -12.58 6.93
N VAL A 50 -20.24 -11.46 7.28
CA VAL A 50 -18.80 -11.45 7.55
C VAL A 50 -18.46 -12.34 8.74
N ALA A 51 -19.19 -12.20 9.85
CA ALA A 51 -19.01 -13.04 11.04
C ALA A 51 -19.26 -14.54 10.74
N ALA A 52 -20.33 -14.84 10.00
CA ALA A 52 -20.63 -16.21 9.59
C ALA A 52 -19.52 -16.81 8.69
N ALA A 53 -18.93 -15.99 7.78
CA ALA A 53 -17.83 -16.40 6.92
C ALA A 53 -16.55 -16.71 7.71
N ILE A 54 -16.20 -15.88 8.69
CA ILE A 54 -15.07 -16.13 9.61
C ILE A 54 -15.31 -17.46 10.36
N HIS A 55 -16.48 -17.64 10.97
CA HIS A 55 -16.82 -18.86 11.69
C HIS A 55 -16.80 -20.10 10.76
N GLN A 56 -17.20 -19.96 9.51
CA GLN A 56 -17.15 -21.05 8.53
C GLN A 56 -15.71 -21.49 8.24
N ALA A 57 -14.79 -20.53 8.04
CA ALA A 57 -13.37 -20.84 7.84
C ALA A 57 -12.78 -21.58 9.05
N VAL A 58 -13.05 -21.07 10.26
CA VAL A 58 -12.57 -21.68 11.52
C VAL A 58 -13.14 -23.11 11.68
N ARG A 59 -14.45 -23.31 11.50
CA ARG A 59 -15.07 -24.63 11.61
C ARG A 59 -14.53 -25.64 10.60
N ALA A 60 -14.25 -25.18 9.38
CA ALA A 60 -13.73 -26.04 8.32
C ALA A 60 -12.22 -26.25 8.41
N GLY A 61 -11.51 -25.54 9.30
CA GLY A 61 -10.05 -25.59 9.40
C GLY A 61 -9.35 -25.10 8.12
N LEU A 62 -9.93 -24.13 7.41
CA LEU A 62 -9.45 -23.63 6.14
C LEU A 62 -8.62 -22.36 6.33
N PRO A 63 -7.53 -22.19 5.55
CA PRO A 63 -6.85 -20.91 5.43
C PRO A 63 -7.83 -19.81 5.01
N LEU A 64 -7.72 -18.64 5.64
CA LEU A 64 -8.61 -17.50 5.38
C LEU A 64 -7.84 -16.35 4.76
N SER A 65 -8.30 -15.88 3.60
CA SER A 65 -7.84 -14.64 2.95
C SER A 65 -8.92 -13.58 2.98
N ILE A 66 -8.53 -12.33 3.21
CA ILE A 66 -9.43 -11.18 3.12
C ILE A 66 -9.03 -10.36 1.89
N ARG A 67 -9.98 -10.15 0.97
CA ARG A 67 -9.75 -9.39 -0.25
C ARG A 67 -10.51 -8.06 -0.21
N SER A 68 -9.79 -6.94 -0.27
CA SER A 68 -10.31 -5.62 -0.60
C SER A 68 -10.10 -5.36 -2.11
N GLY A 69 -9.07 -4.62 -2.52
CA GLY A 69 -8.71 -4.42 -3.94
C GLY A 69 -7.88 -5.55 -4.57
N GLY A 70 -7.25 -6.42 -3.76
CA GLY A 70 -6.42 -7.51 -4.26
C GLY A 70 -5.04 -7.06 -4.75
N HIS A 71 -4.48 -5.97 -4.24
CA HIS A 71 -3.21 -5.38 -4.65
C HIS A 71 -1.99 -5.74 -3.78
N SER A 72 -2.15 -6.65 -2.82
CA SER A 72 -0.99 -7.14 -2.07
C SER A 72 0.02 -7.77 -3.02
N VAL A 73 1.27 -7.30 -2.96
CA VAL A 73 2.36 -7.84 -3.79
C VAL A 73 2.69 -9.30 -3.43
N GLN A 74 2.35 -9.77 -2.22
CA GLN A 74 2.42 -11.17 -1.80
C GLN A 74 1.17 -11.98 -2.18
N ALA A 75 0.17 -11.34 -2.80
CA ALA A 75 -1.08 -11.97 -3.22
C ALA A 75 -1.96 -12.50 -2.07
N TRP A 76 -1.87 -11.95 -0.86
CA TRP A 76 -2.66 -12.42 0.30
C TRP A 76 -4.18 -12.24 0.17
N GLY A 77 -4.64 -11.48 -0.82
CA GLY A 77 -6.07 -11.37 -1.13
C GLY A 77 -6.68 -12.64 -1.74
N THR A 78 -5.87 -13.69 -1.97
CA THR A 78 -6.31 -15.01 -2.44
C THR A 78 -5.50 -16.11 -1.74
N ASN A 79 -5.88 -17.38 -1.92
CA ASN A 79 -5.16 -18.54 -1.42
C ASN A 79 -5.43 -19.77 -2.32
N ASP A 80 -4.83 -20.91 -1.97
CA ASP A 80 -5.11 -22.20 -2.58
C ASP A 80 -5.74 -23.12 -1.53
N GLY A 81 -6.88 -23.71 -1.86
CA GLY A 81 -7.58 -24.67 -1.02
C GLY A 81 -8.24 -24.07 0.24
N GLY A 82 -8.27 -22.74 0.39
CA GLY A 82 -8.85 -22.04 1.51
C GLY A 82 -10.16 -21.33 1.19
N LEU A 83 -10.53 -20.37 2.06
CA LEU A 83 -11.69 -19.52 1.90
C LEU A 83 -11.22 -18.08 1.67
N VAL A 84 -11.85 -17.36 0.73
CA VAL A 84 -11.65 -15.94 0.50
C VAL A 84 -12.91 -15.18 0.92
N ILE A 85 -12.77 -14.17 1.78
CA ILE A 85 -13.82 -13.16 2.03
C ILE A 85 -13.54 -11.97 1.11
N ASP A 86 -14.36 -11.80 0.07
CA ASP A 86 -14.27 -10.69 -0.87
C ASP A 86 -15.16 -9.53 -0.37
N MET A 87 -14.50 -8.46 0.08
CA MET A 87 -15.16 -7.28 0.66
C MET A 87 -15.73 -6.32 -0.39
N SER A 88 -15.69 -6.63 -1.67
CA SER A 88 -16.10 -5.71 -2.76
C SER A 88 -17.55 -5.22 -2.67
N ALA A 89 -18.42 -5.89 -1.92
CA ALA A 89 -19.77 -5.41 -1.64
C ALA A 89 -19.83 -4.28 -0.59
N PHE A 90 -18.78 -4.10 0.22
CA PHE A 90 -18.63 -2.99 1.16
C PHE A 90 -17.90 -1.82 0.49
N ALA A 91 -18.47 -1.26 -0.57
CA ALA A 91 -17.85 -0.22 -1.40
C ALA A 91 -18.52 1.16 -1.27
N GLY A 92 -19.38 1.36 -0.27
CA GLY A 92 -20.07 2.64 -0.04
C GLY A 92 -19.08 3.77 0.27
N ILE A 93 -19.35 4.97 -0.26
CA ILE A 93 -18.61 6.20 -0.01
C ILE A 93 -19.62 7.26 0.35
N GLU A 94 -19.54 7.83 1.55
CA GLU A 94 -20.46 8.80 2.08
C GLU A 94 -19.71 9.99 2.64
N VAL A 95 -20.00 11.19 2.14
CA VAL A 95 -19.48 12.45 2.67
C VAL A 95 -20.40 12.89 3.81
N LEU A 96 -19.84 13.02 5.00
CA LEU A 96 -20.51 13.42 6.24
C LEU A 96 -20.24 14.90 6.53
N ASP A 97 -20.84 15.42 7.63
CA ASP A 97 -20.59 16.78 8.07
C ASP A 97 -19.13 16.99 8.54
N GLY A 98 -18.61 18.21 8.34
CA GLY A 98 -17.28 18.60 8.85
C GLY A 98 -16.10 17.96 8.13
N ASP A 99 -16.20 17.74 6.82
CA ASP A 99 -15.19 17.09 5.99
C ASP A 99 -14.90 15.62 6.39
N ARG A 100 -15.76 15.01 7.19
CA ARG A 100 -15.69 13.59 7.50
C ARG A 100 -16.23 12.76 6.34
N VAL A 101 -15.62 11.61 6.13
CA VAL A 101 -15.98 10.69 5.05
C VAL A 101 -16.01 9.28 5.59
N ARG A 102 -17.12 8.55 5.36
CA ARG A 102 -17.20 7.12 5.63
C ARG A 102 -16.97 6.36 4.33
N VAL A 103 -16.05 5.39 4.38
CA VAL A 103 -15.65 4.60 3.22
C VAL A 103 -15.67 3.12 3.57
N GLY A 104 -16.36 2.32 2.78
CA GLY A 104 -16.37 0.86 2.92
C GLY A 104 -15.00 0.24 2.61
N ALA A 105 -14.63 -0.80 3.35
CA ALA A 105 -13.31 -1.43 3.24
C ALA A 105 -13.04 -2.10 1.87
N GLY A 106 -14.09 -2.42 1.10
CA GLY A 106 -14.01 -2.96 -0.25
C GLY A 106 -14.01 -1.89 -1.36
N ALA A 107 -14.12 -0.59 -1.04
CA ALA A 107 -14.01 0.48 -2.00
C ALA A 107 -12.60 0.55 -2.61
N ARG A 108 -12.48 1.18 -3.76
CA ARG A 108 -11.19 1.44 -4.44
C ARG A 108 -10.84 2.92 -4.34
N TRP A 109 -9.55 3.23 -4.22
CA TRP A 109 -9.09 4.60 -4.03
C TRP A 109 -9.43 5.52 -5.20
N GLY A 110 -9.47 5.01 -6.44
CA GLY A 110 -9.93 5.78 -7.60
C GLY A 110 -11.38 6.24 -7.49
N ASP A 111 -12.27 5.38 -6.96
CA ASP A 111 -13.68 5.71 -6.74
C ASP A 111 -13.83 6.72 -5.60
N VAL A 112 -13.05 6.54 -4.52
CA VAL A 112 -13.00 7.47 -3.40
C VAL A 112 -12.54 8.85 -3.87
N ALA A 113 -11.40 8.94 -4.58
CA ALA A 113 -10.87 10.20 -5.08
C ALA A 113 -11.85 10.91 -6.04
N SER A 114 -12.49 10.15 -6.94
CA SER A 114 -13.48 10.69 -7.89
C SER A 114 -14.73 11.21 -7.18
N THR A 115 -15.22 10.49 -6.16
CA THR A 115 -16.39 10.91 -5.37
C THR A 115 -16.07 12.17 -4.56
N LEU A 116 -14.93 12.17 -3.84
CA LEU A 116 -14.55 13.30 -2.99
C LEU A 116 -14.25 14.56 -3.80
N GLY A 117 -13.66 14.40 -5.00
CA GLY A 117 -13.38 15.53 -5.91
C GLY A 117 -14.64 16.33 -6.27
N GLN A 118 -15.83 15.69 -6.36
CA GLN A 118 -17.11 16.36 -6.59
C GLN A 118 -17.51 17.29 -5.43
N HIS A 119 -16.93 17.09 -4.25
CA HIS A 119 -17.16 17.89 -3.04
C HIS A 119 -15.99 18.84 -2.73
N GLY A 120 -14.99 18.95 -3.61
CA GLY A 120 -13.79 19.74 -3.37
C GLY A 120 -12.86 19.14 -2.32
N LEU A 121 -12.99 17.84 -2.07
CA LEU A 121 -12.26 17.10 -1.05
C LEU A 121 -11.34 16.05 -1.68
N SER A 122 -10.34 15.63 -0.92
CA SER A 122 -9.50 14.49 -1.24
C SER A 122 -9.03 13.78 0.05
N LEU A 123 -8.44 12.61 -0.11
CA LEU A 123 -7.75 11.90 0.97
C LEU A 123 -6.35 11.52 0.50
N THR A 124 -5.37 11.65 1.40
CA THR A 124 -4.08 11.01 1.16
C THR A 124 -4.32 9.50 1.03
N SER A 125 -3.90 8.94 -0.10
CA SER A 125 -4.15 7.54 -0.46
C SER A 125 -2.87 6.95 -1.07
N GLY A 126 -2.95 5.88 -1.84
CA GLY A 126 -1.86 5.45 -2.69
C GLY A 126 -1.76 6.28 -3.98
N ASP A 127 -1.14 5.69 -4.97
CA ASP A 127 -0.94 6.25 -6.31
C ASP A 127 -1.69 5.47 -7.41
N THR A 128 -2.42 4.42 -7.03
CA THR A 128 -3.07 3.49 -7.95
C THR A 128 -4.58 3.42 -7.71
N ARG A 129 -5.36 3.59 -8.80
CA ARG A 129 -6.83 3.67 -8.76
C ARG A 129 -7.51 2.42 -8.23
N SER A 130 -7.06 1.24 -8.66
CA SER A 130 -7.68 -0.05 -8.32
C SER A 130 -7.27 -0.61 -6.97
N VAL A 131 -6.34 0.04 -6.25
CA VAL A 131 -5.96 -0.36 -4.89
C VAL A 131 -7.15 -0.22 -3.93
N GLY A 132 -7.38 -1.27 -3.15
CA GLY A 132 -8.46 -1.31 -2.16
C GLY A 132 -8.16 -0.49 -0.90
N VAL A 133 -9.20 0.17 -0.40
CA VAL A 133 -9.12 1.00 0.80
C VAL A 133 -8.66 0.19 2.02
N GLY A 134 -9.19 -1.02 2.23
CA GLY A 134 -8.91 -1.82 3.41
C GLY A 134 -7.42 -2.15 3.58
N GLY A 135 -6.80 -2.73 2.54
CA GLY A 135 -5.40 -3.17 2.62
C GLY A 135 -4.42 -2.01 2.73
N LEU A 136 -4.59 -0.95 1.93
CA LEU A 136 -3.73 0.21 1.96
C LEU A 136 -3.80 0.94 3.30
N THR A 137 -5.01 1.21 3.80
CA THR A 137 -5.22 1.91 5.07
C THR A 137 -4.57 1.16 6.22
N THR A 138 -4.80 -0.16 6.34
CA THR A 138 -4.25 -0.92 7.47
C THR A 138 -2.72 -1.04 7.46
N GLY A 139 -2.08 -0.89 6.29
CA GLY A 139 -0.62 -0.88 6.14
C GLY A 139 0.05 0.48 6.37
N GLY A 140 -0.74 1.56 6.51
CA GLY A 140 -0.24 2.93 6.65
C GLY A 140 -0.76 3.87 5.56
N GLY A 141 -0.48 3.57 4.30
CA GLY A 141 -0.92 4.32 3.12
C GLY A 141 -0.02 5.51 2.79
N ILE A 142 0.85 5.34 1.80
CA ILE A 142 1.76 6.37 1.27
C ILE A 142 1.26 6.81 -0.10
N GLY A 143 1.09 8.11 -0.32
CA GLY A 143 0.59 8.64 -1.59
C GLY A 143 1.04 10.08 -1.88
N TRP A 144 0.35 10.74 -2.84
CA TRP A 144 0.74 12.02 -3.41
C TRP A 144 0.53 13.25 -2.51
N MET A 145 0.02 13.07 -1.30
CA MET A 145 -0.15 14.13 -0.31
C MET A 145 0.51 13.76 1.04
N VAL A 146 1.44 12.79 1.03
CA VAL A 146 2.01 12.24 2.26
C VAL A 146 2.84 13.24 3.05
N ARG A 147 3.52 14.19 2.38
CA ARG A 147 4.38 15.16 3.06
C ARG A 147 3.59 16.25 3.78
N ASN A 148 2.50 16.71 3.21
CA ASN A 148 1.69 17.78 3.80
C ASN A 148 0.53 17.26 4.67
N HIS A 149 0.02 16.04 4.42
CA HIS A 149 -1.14 15.50 5.15
C HIS A 149 -0.86 14.19 5.91
N GLY A 150 0.34 13.63 5.80
CA GLY A 150 0.70 12.38 6.48
C GLY A 150 0.25 11.12 5.73
N LEU A 151 0.35 9.99 6.41
CA LEU A 151 -0.13 8.71 5.91
C LEU A 151 -1.66 8.67 5.87
N THR A 152 -2.24 7.75 5.11
CA THR A 152 -3.71 7.55 5.09
C THR A 152 -4.27 7.32 6.50
N ILE A 153 -3.55 6.57 7.34
CA ILE A 153 -3.95 6.32 8.73
C ILE A 153 -3.98 7.56 9.61
N ASP A 154 -3.28 8.62 9.24
CA ASP A 154 -3.23 9.87 10.03
C ASP A 154 -4.50 10.72 9.86
N SER A 155 -5.26 10.45 8.79
CA SER A 155 -6.60 11.00 8.57
C SER A 155 -7.73 10.13 9.14
N LEU A 156 -7.43 8.90 9.62
CA LEU A 156 -8.41 7.96 10.13
C LEU A 156 -8.85 8.33 11.54
N VAL A 157 -10.17 8.47 11.76
CA VAL A 157 -10.76 8.84 13.06
C VAL A 157 -11.63 7.74 13.68
N ALA A 158 -12.15 6.82 12.87
CA ALA A 158 -12.89 5.66 13.35
C ALA A 158 -12.89 4.53 12.29
N ALA A 159 -13.24 3.31 12.73
CA ALA A 159 -13.43 2.16 11.84
C ALA A 159 -14.41 1.16 12.47
N ASP A 160 -15.00 0.29 11.64
CA ASP A 160 -15.80 -0.84 12.11
C ASP A 160 -15.12 -2.15 11.70
N ILE A 161 -15.03 -3.11 12.62
CA ILE A 161 -14.33 -4.38 12.46
C ILE A 161 -15.19 -5.56 12.92
N VAL A 162 -15.03 -6.70 12.27
CA VAL A 162 -15.52 -8.00 12.76
C VAL A 162 -14.33 -8.83 13.24
N THR A 163 -14.30 -9.18 14.51
CA THR A 163 -13.20 -9.92 15.17
C THR A 163 -13.28 -11.43 14.90
N ALA A 164 -12.26 -12.19 15.31
CA ALA A 164 -12.16 -13.63 15.09
C ALA A 164 -13.31 -14.43 15.74
N ASP A 165 -13.89 -13.93 16.84
CA ASP A 165 -15.04 -14.49 17.52
C ASP A 165 -16.40 -13.99 16.97
N GLY A 166 -16.38 -13.22 15.86
CA GLY A 166 -17.58 -12.76 15.16
C GLY A 166 -18.22 -11.50 15.74
N ARG A 167 -17.63 -10.84 16.74
CA ARG A 167 -18.18 -9.59 17.29
C ARG A 167 -17.92 -8.43 16.31
N ALA A 168 -18.96 -7.64 16.06
CA ALA A 168 -18.83 -6.35 15.40
C ALA A 168 -18.47 -5.28 16.43
N LEU A 169 -17.38 -4.55 16.22
CA LEU A 169 -16.88 -3.52 17.13
C LEU A 169 -16.67 -2.21 16.35
N HIS A 170 -17.03 -1.10 17.01
CA HIS A 170 -16.62 0.23 16.59
C HIS A 170 -15.29 0.59 17.24
N LEU A 171 -14.40 1.20 16.44
CA LEU A 171 -13.04 1.54 16.85
C LEU A 171 -12.81 3.04 16.71
N SER A 172 -12.30 3.67 17.76
CA SER A 172 -11.89 5.07 17.76
C SER A 172 -10.84 5.31 18.87
N ASP A 173 -10.35 6.52 19.00
CA ASP A 173 -9.44 6.86 20.11
C ASP A 173 -10.08 6.70 21.50
N THR A 174 -11.41 6.64 21.59
CA THR A 174 -12.16 6.52 22.85
C THR A 174 -12.91 5.20 23.00
N GLU A 175 -13.01 4.40 21.93
CA GLU A 175 -13.71 3.11 21.94
C GLU A 175 -12.85 2.04 21.27
N ASN A 176 -12.58 0.93 21.99
CA ASN A 176 -11.67 -0.13 21.55
C ASN A 176 -10.31 0.43 21.07
N ALA A 177 -9.75 1.38 21.82
CA ALA A 177 -8.60 2.19 21.43
C ALA A 177 -7.35 1.38 21.10
N ASP A 178 -7.11 0.24 21.77
CA ASP A 178 -5.96 -0.61 21.45
C ASP A 178 -6.10 -1.30 20.09
N LEU A 179 -7.31 -1.74 19.71
CA LEU A 179 -7.58 -2.24 18.36
C LEU A 179 -7.46 -1.10 17.33
N PHE A 180 -7.97 0.08 17.66
CA PHE A 180 -7.85 1.26 16.78
C PHE A 180 -6.39 1.64 16.55
N TRP A 181 -5.56 1.58 17.58
CA TRP A 181 -4.11 1.75 17.45
C TRP A 181 -3.51 0.67 16.54
N ALA A 182 -3.87 -0.59 16.76
CA ALA A 182 -3.30 -1.74 16.06
C ALA A 182 -3.63 -1.76 14.56
N ILE A 183 -4.86 -1.41 14.15
CA ILE A 183 -5.24 -1.39 12.72
C ILE A 183 -4.59 -0.24 11.95
N ARG A 184 -4.03 0.76 12.63
CA ARG A 184 -3.32 1.88 12.03
C ARG A 184 -1.84 1.54 11.80
N GLY A 185 -1.56 0.58 10.92
CA GLY A 185 -0.23 0.11 10.53
C GLY A 185 0.02 -1.39 10.77
N GLY A 186 -0.75 -2.05 11.63
CA GLY A 186 -0.57 -3.47 11.95
C GLY A 186 -1.18 -4.45 10.94
N GLY A 187 -1.70 -3.94 9.81
CA GLY A 187 -2.22 -4.77 8.72
C GLY A 187 -3.51 -5.52 9.08
N GLY A 188 -3.78 -6.59 8.34
CA GLY A 188 -4.99 -7.41 8.45
C GLY A 188 -4.99 -8.45 9.57
N ASN A 189 -4.24 -8.24 10.65
CA ASN A 189 -4.02 -9.24 11.71
C ASN A 189 -5.14 -9.36 12.74
N PHE A 190 -6.09 -8.41 12.80
CA PHE A 190 -6.96 -8.24 13.97
C PHE A 190 -8.44 -8.50 13.70
N GLY A 191 -8.84 -8.65 12.43
CA GLY A 191 -10.22 -8.84 12.02
C GLY A 191 -10.48 -8.40 10.59
N VAL A 192 -11.75 -8.49 10.19
CA VAL A 192 -12.24 -8.02 8.90
C VAL A 192 -12.85 -6.64 9.07
N LEU A 193 -12.18 -5.62 8.55
CA LEU A 193 -12.70 -4.25 8.55
C LEU A 193 -13.84 -4.12 7.54
N THR A 194 -14.90 -3.44 7.92
CA THR A 194 -16.10 -3.24 7.10
C THR A 194 -16.25 -1.79 6.64
N SER A 195 -15.82 -0.83 7.47
CA SER A 195 -15.81 0.60 7.12
C SER A 195 -14.69 1.36 7.84
N PHE A 196 -14.37 2.54 7.31
CA PHE A 196 -13.45 3.52 7.87
C PHE A 196 -14.09 4.90 7.85
N GLU A 197 -13.79 5.74 8.84
CA GLU A 197 -14.13 7.15 8.82
C GLU A 197 -12.85 8.00 8.83
N PHE A 198 -12.74 8.90 7.86
CA PHE A 198 -11.59 9.79 7.70
C PHE A 198 -12.01 11.25 7.83
N VAL A 199 -11.05 12.12 8.14
CA VAL A 199 -11.15 13.56 7.90
C VAL A 199 -10.45 13.87 6.59
N ALA A 200 -11.22 14.29 5.58
CA ALA A 200 -10.71 14.60 4.26
C ALA A 200 -10.05 16.00 4.23
N GLN A 201 -9.19 16.21 3.23
CA GLN A 201 -8.49 17.46 2.98
C GLN A 201 -9.23 18.26 1.91
N ARG A 202 -9.24 19.61 2.02
CA ARG A 202 -9.83 20.51 1.03
C ARG A 202 -8.85 20.77 -0.13
N VAL A 203 -8.54 19.73 -0.88
CA VAL A 203 -7.67 19.75 -2.06
C VAL A 203 -8.40 19.09 -3.21
N ALA A 204 -8.97 19.87 -4.12
CA ALA A 204 -9.69 19.35 -5.29
C ALA A 204 -8.77 19.13 -6.49
N THR A 205 -7.85 20.07 -6.72
CA THR A 205 -6.92 20.09 -7.84
C THR A 205 -5.48 20.14 -7.36
N VAL A 206 -4.60 19.59 -8.15
CA VAL A 206 -3.16 19.53 -7.91
C VAL A 206 -2.42 19.83 -9.21
N HIS A 207 -1.15 20.21 -9.11
CA HIS A 207 -0.26 20.28 -10.26
C HIS A 207 0.63 19.03 -10.25
N ALA A 208 0.51 18.17 -11.25
CA ALA A 208 1.21 16.88 -11.24
C ALA A 208 1.64 16.46 -12.64
N GLY A 209 2.74 15.70 -12.68
CA GLY A 209 3.26 15.22 -13.94
C GLY A 209 4.61 14.53 -13.80
N THR A 210 5.38 14.60 -14.90
CA THR A 210 6.63 13.87 -15.08
C THR A 210 7.75 14.81 -15.51
N ILE A 211 8.96 14.54 -15.00
CA ILE A 211 10.22 15.14 -15.46
C ILE A 211 11.15 14.00 -15.83
N MET A 212 11.58 13.92 -17.07
CA MET A 212 12.54 12.89 -17.53
C MET A 212 13.95 13.47 -17.58
N TYR A 213 14.89 12.78 -16.95
CA TYR A 213 16.30 13.17 -16.91
C TYR A 213 17.18 12.20 -17.69
N ALA A 214 18.30 12.71 -18.21
CA ALA A 214 19.39 11.87 -18.65
C ALA A 214 20.10 11.26 -17.41
N PRO A 215 20.58 10.02 -17.48
CA PRO A 215 21.30 9.38 -16.37
C PRO A 215 22.81 9.74 -16.36
N ASP A 216 23.13 11.02 -16.62
CA ASP A 216 24.52 11.47 -16.80
C ASP A 216 25.25 11.65 -15.46
N ASP A 217 24.54 12.01 -14.40
CA ASP A 217 25.05 12.22 -13.04
C ASP A 217 23.97 11.85 -12.02
N VAL A 218 23.87 10.56 -11.70
CA VAL A 218 22.88 10.04 -10.76
C VAL A 218 23.10 10.57 -9.33
N PRO A 219 24.32 10.58 -8.77
CA PRO A 219 24.55 11.14 -7.43
C PRO A 219 24.18 12.61 -7.32
N GLY A 220 24.66 13.45 -8.24
CA GLY A 220 24.37 14.89 -8.20
C GLY A 220 22.87 15.20 -8.40
N LEU A 221 22.18 14.43 -9.24
CA LEU A 221 20.74 14.56 -9.41
C LEU A 221 19.98 14.17 -8.14
N LEU A 222 20.35 13.06 -7.48
CA LEU A 222 19.71 12.62 -6.26
C LEU A 222 19.93 13.60 -5.11
N ASP A 223 21.15 14.09 -4.92
CA ASP A 223 21.46 15.11 -3.92
C ASP A 223 20.63 16.38 -4.11
N GLY A 224 20.61 16.91 -5.35
CA GLY A 224 19.80 18.08 -5.68
C GLY A 224 18.29 17.84 -5.51
N TRP A 225 17.81 16.62 -5.83
CA TRP A 225 16.43 16.22 -5.62
C TRP A 225 16.07 16.24 -4.14
N MET A 226 16.91 15.68 -3.28
CA MET A 226 16.72 15.67 -1.83
C MET A 226 16.76 17.08 -1.25
N ASP A 227 17.70 17.92 -1.69
CA ASP A 227 17.81 19.30 -1.24
C ASP A 227 16.60 20.15 -1.63
N ALA A 228 16.06 19.96 -2.82
CA ALA A 228 14.81 20.61 -3.25
C ALA A 228 13.63 20.27 -2.32
N HIS A 229 13.57 19.04 -1.80
CA HIS A 229 12.53 18.64 -0.86
C HIS A 229 12.79 19.07 0.58
N ARG A 230 14.06 19.16 0.99
CA ARG A 230 14.45 19.65 2.33
C ARG A 230 14.14 21.12 2.51
N THR A 231 14.30 21.90 1.45
CA THR A 231 14.12 23.35 1.46
C THR A 231 12.78 23.82 0.88
N GLY A 232 12.10 22.96 0.14
CA GLY A 232 10.84 23.25 -0.51
C GLY A 232 9.60 23.04 0.38
N PRO A 233 8.42 23.43 -0.12
CA PRO A 233 7.16 23.27 0.59
C PRO A 233 6.76 21.79 0.78
N GLU A 234 5.98 21.52 1.82
CA GLU A 234 5.49 20.17 2.09
C GLU A 234 4.45 19.71 1.07
N GLU A 235 3.80 20.61 0.37
CA GLU A 235 2.90 20.35 -0.75
C GLU A 235 3.62 19.69 -1.94
N LEU A 236 4.94 19.84 -2.06
CA LEU A 236 5.75 19.16 -3.06
C LEU A 236 5.98 17.71 -2.64
N ASN A 237 5.30 16.78 -3.30
CA ASN A 237 5.46 15.34 -3.17
C ASN A 237 6.08 14.78 -4.45
N SER A 238 6.95 13.78 -4.34
CA SER A 238 7.57 13.20 -5.52
C SER A 238 8.08 11.77 -5.31
N THR A 239 8.33 11.13 -6.45
CA THR A 239 9.05 9.86 -6.54
C THR A 239 10.06 9.97 -7.67
N LEU A 240 11.33 9.70 -7.39
CA LEU A 240 12.34 9.54 -8.43
C LEU A 240 12.44 8.05 -8.77
N VAL A 241 12.17 7.70 -10.01
CA VAL A 241 12.15 6.32 -10.52
C VAL A 241 13.34 6.11 -11.45
N PHE A 242 14.07 5.03 -11.23
CA PHE A 242 15.21 4.58 -12.02
C PHE A 242 14.75 3.38 -12.84
N PHE A 243 14.65 3.60 -14.15
CA PHE A 243 14.25 2.54 -15.08
C PHE A 243 15.46 1.89 -15.72
N PRO A 244 15.52 0.55 -15.75
CA PRO A 244 16.52 -0.18 -16.50
C PRO A 244 16.23 -0.13 -18.01
N GLU A 245 17.19 -0.52 -18.84
CA GLU A 245 16.98 -0.76 -20.26
C GLU A 245 16.26 -2.10 -20.45
N LEU A 246 14.96 -2.06 -20.69
CA LEU A 246 14.12 -3.26 -20.87
C LEU A 246 13.88 -3.61 -22.34
N GLY A 247 14.43 -2.83 -23.30
CA GLY A 247 14.22 -3.01 -24.73
C GLY A 247 12.85 -2.55 -25.23
N ASP A 248 12.67 -2.56 -26.56
CA ASP A 248 11.40 -2.19 -27.20
C ASP A 248 10.23 -3.09 -26.76
N PRO A 249 9.03 -2.56 -26.45
CA PRO A 249 8.56 -1.18 -26.59
C PRO A 249 8.71 -0.28 -25.33
N MET A 250 9.50 -0.70 -24.35
CA MET A 250 9.68 0.05 -23.10
C MET A 250 10.54 1.30 -23.34
N PRO A 251 10.38 2.37 -22.54
CA PRO A 251 11.25 3.54 -22.64
C PRO A 251 12.72 3.15 -22.39
N PRO A 252 13.67 3.89 -22.99
CA PRO A 252 15.10 3.67 -22.74
C PRO A 252 15.42 3.91 -21.26
N ALA A 253 16.51 3.30 -20.78
CA ALA A 253 17.02 3.53 -19.43
C ALA A 253 17.08 5.03 -19.11
N GLY A 254 16.65 5.38 -17.90
CA GLY A 254 16.57 6.79 -17.50
C GLY A 254 16.03 6.99 -16.11
N LEU A 255 15.98 8.26 -15.73
CA LEU A 255 15.41 8.69 -14.47
C LEU A 255 14.12 9.48 -14.74
N ILE A 256 13.07 9.13 -14.05
CA ILE A 256 11.78 9.80 -14.16
C ILE A 256 11.38 10.32 -12.78
N GLY A 257 11.30 11.65 -12.68
CA GLY A 257 10.65 12.31 -11.55
C GLY A 257 9.14 12.33 -11.76
N LEU A 258 8.40 11.59 -10.94
CA LEU A 258 6.96 11.74 -10.78
C LEU A 258 6.74 12.80 -9.72
N VAL A 259 6.06 13.88 -10.04
CA VAL A 259 5.91 15.05 -9.16
C VAL A 259 4.46 15.44 -8.97
N CYS A 260 4.12 15.88 -7.76
CA CYS A 260 2.81 16.40 -7.42
C CYS A 260 2.95 17.54 -6.41
N TYR A 261 2.44 18.71 -6.75
CA TYR A 261 2.20 19.79 -5.80
C TYR A 261 0.74 19.71 -5.36
N ALA A 262 0.53 19.40 -4.09
CA ALA A 262 -0.79 19.12 -3.52
C ALA A 262 -1.52 20.42 -3.14
N GLY A 263 -1.88 21.21 -4.14
CA GLY A 263 -2.61 22.47 -3.99
C GLY A 263 -2.94 23.11 -5.34
N PRO A 264 -3.89 24.05 -5.35
CA PRO A 264 -4.39 24.68 -6.59
C PRO A 264 -3.57 25.89 -7.05
N ASP A 265 -2.60 26.38 -6.25
CA ASP A 265 -1.84 27.59 -6.58
C ASP A 265 -0.76 27.30 -7.63
N ALA A 266 -1.02 27.76 -8.86
CA ALA A 266 -0.12 27.53 -10.00
C ALA A 266 1.24 28.23 -9.84
N ALA A 267 1.30 29.41 -9.20
CA ALA A 267 2.56 30.12 -9.00
C ALA A 267 3.42 29.42 -7.95
N ALA A 268 2.82 29.03 -6.83
CA ALA A 268 3.50 28.26 -5.80
C ALA A 268 3.96 26.88 -6.32
N ALA A 269 3.16 26.22 -7.16
CA ALA A 269 3.55 24.97 -7.79
C ALA A 269 4.75 25.16 -8.74
N ALA A 270 4.73 26.21 -9.57
CA ALA A 270 5.86 26.51 -10.48
C ALA A 270 7.15 26.80 -9.70
N ASP A 271 7.08 27.58 -8.61
CA ASP A 271 8.21 27.85 -7.74
C ASP A 271 8.75 26.58 -7.06
N ALA A 272 7.85 25.68 -6.64
CA ALA A 272 8.22 24.40 -6.02
C ALA A 272 8.90 23.44 -7.02
N PHE A 273 8.49 23.43 -8.29
CA PHE A 273 9.10 22.60 -9.32
C PHE A 273 10.39 23.17 -9.93
N ALA A 274 10.61 24.49 -9.83
CA ALA A 274 11.75 25.14 -10.48
C ALA A 274 13.12 24.54 -10.08
N PRO A 275 13.40 24.21 -8.80
CA PRO A 275 14.64 23.50 -8.45
C PRO A 275 14.78 22.16 -9.17
N LEU A 276 13.71 21.35 -9.21
CA LEU A 276 13.74 20.04 -9.86
C LEU A 276 13.99 20.15 -11.38
N LEU A 277 13.38 21.13 -12.01
CA LEU A 277 13.57 21.40 -13.47
C LEU A 277 14.98 21.91 -13.81
N SER A 278 15.77 22.29 -12.80
CA SER A 278 17.15 22.77 -12.97
C SER A 278 18.19 21.68 -12.73
N LEU A 279 17.78 20.48 -12.28
CA LEU A 279 18.71 19.38 -12.00
C LEU A 279 19.14 18.67 -13.28
N GLY A 280 20.41 18.30 -13.35
CA GLY A 280 20.95 17.47 -14.41
C GLY A 280 20.56 17.92 -15.83
N THR A 281 20.38 16.96 -16.73
CA THR A 281 19.90 17.20 -18.10
C THR A 281 18.43 16.77 -18.21
N VAL A 282 17.50 17.72 -18.17
CA VAL A 282 16.08 17.47 -18.42
C VAL A 282 15.85 17.20 -19.90
N ARG A 283 15.34 16.00 -20.24
CA ARG A 283 14.99 15.60 -21.61
C ARG A 283 13.56 16.00 -21.98
N MET A 284 12.64 15.89 -21.01
CA MET A 284 11.23 16.23 -21.18
C MET A 284 10.62 16.57 -19.81
N SER A 285 9.69 17.49 -19.81
CA SER A 285 8.81 17.71 -18.65
C SER A 285 7.39 17.95 -19.12
N GLN A 286 6.43 17.34 -18.42
CA GLN A 286 5.01 17.57 -18.60
C GLN A 286 4.36 17.61 -17.23
N ILE A 287 3.94 18.80 -16.81
CA ILE A 287 3.30 19.03 -15.50
C ILE A 287 2.06 19.88 -15.79
N ASP A 288 0.89 19.37 -15.38
CA ASP A 288 -0.39 19.99 -15.66
C ASP A 288 -1.20 20.14 -14.37
N GLU A 289 -2.09 21.16 -14.32
CA GLU A 289 -3.16 21.20 -13.33
C GLU A 289 -4.21 20.14 -13.68
N LYS A 290 -4.62 19.35 -12.69
CA LYS A 290 -5.62 18.29 -12.86
C LYS A 290 -6.36 17.99 -11.56
N PRO A 291 -7.55 17.38 -11.61
CA PRO A 291 -8.21 16.82 -10.44
C PRO A 291 -7.29 15.80 -9.73
N TYR A 292 -7.31 15.75 -8.40
CA TYR A 292 -6.50 14.78 -7.64
C TYR A 292 -6.77 13.33 -8.08
N ALA A 293 -8.01 13.00 -8.42
CA ALA A 293 -8.38 11.67 -8.91
C ALA A 293 -7.62 11.25 -10.18
N ASP A 294 -7.17 12.20 -11.00
CA ASP A 294 -6.49 11.94 -12.28
C ASP A 294 -4.97 11.77 -12.12
N VAL A 295 -4.46 11.92 -10.89
CA VAL A 295 -3.06 11.57 -10.54
C VAL A 295 -2.94 10.09 -10.21
N LEU A 296 -4.03 9.43 -9.82
CA LEU A 296 -4.03 8.01 -9.52
C LEU A 296 -4.03 7.20 -10.82
N GLU A 297 -2.94 6.51 -11.07
CA GLU A 297 -2.73 5.73 -12.29
C GLU A 297 -3.24 4.29 -12.16
N GLU A 298 -3.35 3.59 -13.28
CA GLU A 298 -3.63 2.16 -13.33
C GLU A 298 -2.41 1.46 -13.96
N PRO A 299 -1.50 0.90 -13.16
CA PRO A 299 -0.32 0.24 -13.69
C PRO A 299 -0.70 -1.08 -14.35
N HIS A 300 -0.09 -1.34 -15.49
CA HIS A 300 -0.22 -2.60 -16.22
C HIS A 300 1.14 -3.31 -16.18
N PRO A 301 1.31 -4.31 -15.30
CA PRO A 301 2.55 -5.08 -15.30
C PRO A 301 2.76 -5.74 -16.67
N PRO A 302 4.01 -5.79 -17.17
CA PRO A 302 4.31 -6.46 -18.43
C PRO A 302 3.86 -7.93 -18.38
N ALA A 303 3.27 -8.42 -19.50
CA ALA A 303 2.87 -9.82 -19.58
C ALA A 303 4.10 -10.73 -19.61
N GLY A 304 4.01 -11.89 -18.96
CA GLY A 304 5.08 -12.90 -18.99
C GLY A 304 6.29 -12.61 -18.11
N VAL A 305 6.18 -11.62 -17.21
CA VAL A 305 7.23 -11.34 -16.23
C VAL A 305 6.73 -11.58 -14.80
N ARG A 306 7.66 -11.93 -13.93
CA ARG A 306 7.52 -11.91 -12.49
C ARG A 306 8.27 -10.69 -11.94
N SER A 307 7.79 -10.15 -10.85
CA SER A 307 8.50 -9.10 -10.12
C SER A 307 8.69 -9.49 -8.66
N LEU A 308 9.81 -9.11 -8.10
CA LEU A 308 10.08 -9.16 -6.68
C LEU A 308 10.60 -7.80 -6.24
N ALA A 309 10.17 -7.31 -5.11
CA ALA A 309 10.58 -6.03 -4.58
C ALA A 309 10.75 -6.08 -3.06
N SER A 310 11.64 -5.24 -2.56
CA SER A 310 11.76 -4.91 -1.16
C SER A 310 11.98 -3.42 -0.99
N ASN A 311 11.82 -2.91 0.23
CA ASN A 311 12.00 -1.50 0.50
C ASN A 311 12.64 -1.23 1.85
N ALA A 312 13.28 -0.09 1.97
CA ALA A 312 13.82 0.43 3.21
C ALA A 312 13.33 1.87 3.44
N LEU A 313 12.93 2.15 4.66
CA LEU A 313 12.66 3.48 5.15
C LEU A 313 13.96 4.06 5.71
N VAL A 314 14.41 5.19 5.18
CA VAL A 314 15.67 5.83 5.57
C VAL A 314 15.39 7.15 6.31
N GLU A 315 16.10 7.37 7.44
CA GLU A 315 15.97 8.62 8.20
C GLU A 315 16.54 9.81 7.45
N ARG A 316 17.59 9.56 6.64
CA ARG A 316 18.22 10.55 5.80
C ARG A 316 18.84 9.90 4.57
N VAL A 317 18.64 10.50 3.42
CA VAL A 317 19.41 10.16 2.22
C VAL A 317 20.72 10.95 2.30
N ASP A 318 21.74 10.32 2.87
CA ASP A 318 23.12 10.82 3.00
C ASP A 318 24.01 10.20 1.92
N ASP A 319 25.31 10.57 1.90
CA ASP A 319 26.27 10.10 0.92
C ASP A 319 26.33 8.56 0.83
N ARG A 320 26.09 7.84 1.94
CA ARG A 320 26.11 6.37 1.95
C ARG A 320 24.91 5.80 1.17
N VAL A 321 23.73 6.41 1.32
CA VAL A 321 22.53 6.02 0.58
C VAL A 321 22.69 6.39 -0.89
N VAL A 322 23.23 7.57 -1.21
CA VAL A 322 23.51 8.02 -2.58
C VAL A 322 24.49 7.06 -3.27
N ASP A 323 25.58 6.70 -2.61
CA ASP A 323 26.57 5.74 -3.12
C ASP A 323 25.96 4.34 -3.33
N ALA A 324 25.06 3.90 -2.43
CA ALA A 324 24.36 2.62 -2.55
C ALA A 324 23.40 2.63 -3.76
N VAL A 325 22.68 3.73 -3.97
CA VAL A 325 21.79 3.93 -5.13
C VAL A 325 22.61 3.86 -6.42
N ASP A 326 23.72 4.57 -6.50
CA ASP A 326 24.58 4.58 -7.69
C ASP A 326 25.11 3.17 -8.00
N ARG A 327 25.61 2.45 -6.98
CA ARG A 327 26.05 1.05 -7.16
C ARG A 327 24.93 0.12 -7.60
N TYR A 328 23.75 0.24 -7.00
CA TYR A 328 22.62 -0.62 -7.32
C TYR A 328 22.13 -0.39 -8.76
N TYR A 329 22.07 0.86 -9.20
CA TYR A 329 21.63 1.25 -10.54
C TYR A 329 22.73 0.97 -11.58
N ALA A 330 23.99 1.37 -11.31
CA ALA A 330 25.13 1.16 -12.19
C ALA A 330 25.55 -0.31 -12.31
N GLY A 331 25.11 -1.16 -11.42
CA GLY A 331 25.41 -2.60 -11.42
C GLY A 331 24.96 -3.36 -12.68
N GLY A 332 24.52 -2.65 -13.71
CA GLY A 332 24.38 -3.11 -15.11
C GLY A 332 23.27 -4.14 -15.33
N SER A 333 22.36 -4.29 -14.37
CA SER A 333 21.22 -5.17 -14.58
C SER A 333 20.18 -4.48 -15.44
N THR A 334 19.86 -5.09 -16.58
CA THR A 334 18.73 -4.71 -17.43
C THR A 334 17.37 -5.07 -16.78
N GLU A 335 17.38 -5.62 -15.57
CA GLU A 335 16.21 -6.18 -14.89
C GLU A 335 15.84 -5.42 -13.61
N ARG A 336 16.76 -4.60 -13.05
CA ARG A 336 16.55 -3.91 -11.78
C ARG A 336 15.89 -2.56 -11.99
N MET A 337 14.87 -2.32 -11.20
CA MET A 337 14.28 -0.98 -11.02
C MET A 337 14.50 -0.50 -9.60
N MET A 338 14.47 0.81 -9.43
CA MET A 338 14.43 1.44 -8.11
C MET A 338 13.50 2.62 -8.14
N PHE A 339 12.87 2.93 -7.02
CA PHE A 339 12.33 4.26 -6.80
C PHE A 339 12.66 4.79 -5.40
N ILE A 340 12.76 6.10 -5.31
CA ILE A 340 12.94 6.84 -4.07
C ILE A 340 11.77 7.79 -3.92
N ARG A 341 10.89 7.51 -2.94
CA ARG A 341 9.74 8.34 -2.64
C ARG A 341 10.04 9.25 -1.46
N GLN A 342 9.79 10.53 -1.65
CA GLN A 342 9.96 11.52 -0.60
C GLN A 342 8.89 11.36 0.48
N LEU A 343 9.33 11.39 1.72
CA LEU A 343 8.52 11.38 2.92
C LEU A 343 8.82 12.64 3.76
N GLY A 344 8.84 12.53 5.07
CA GLY A 344 9.08 13.68 5.95
C GLY A 344 7.82 14.49 6.21
N GLY A 345 7.96 15.76 6.53
CA GLY A 345 6.85 16.67 6.76
C GLY A 345 5.85 16.16 7.80
N ALA A 346 4.57 16.02 7.42
CA ALA A 346 3.49 15.56 8.29
C ALA A 346 3.72 14.17 8.86
N VAL A 347 4.39 13.26 8.13
CA VAL A 347 4.71 11.91 8.63
C VAL A 347 5.56 12.00 9.90
N ASN A 348 6.55 12.89 9.91
CA ASN A 348 7.50 13.03 11.01
C ASN A 348 6.93 13.81 12.21
N ARG A 349 5.77 14.47 12.05
CA ARG A 349 5.10 15.17 13.16
C ARG A 349 4.26 14.25 14.04
N VAL A 350 3.95 13.05 13.58
CA VAL A 350 3.22 12.05 14.35
C VAL A 350 4.19 11.28 15.25
N ALA A 351 3.85 11.14 16.53
CA ALA A 351 4.69 10.39 17.47
C ALA A 351 4.81 8.91 17.06
N PRO A 352 5.98 8.27 17.21
CA PRO A 352 6.20 6.89 16.78
C PRO A 352 5.29 5.85 17.44
N ASP A 353 4.73 6.15 18.62
CA ASP A 353 3.84 5.28 19.38
C ASP A 353 2.35 5.61 19.20
N ALA A 354 2.01 6.67 18.46
CA ALA A 354 0.63 7.09 18.21
C ALA A 354 -0.18 6.08 17.39
N THR A 355 0.49 5.29 16.55
CA THR A 355 -0.10 4.23 15.72
C THR A 355 0.84 3.03 15.67
N ALA A 356 0.36 1.89 15.17
CA ALA A 356 1.22 0.72 14.98
C ALA A 356 2.29 0.90 13.88
N PHE A 357 2.09 1.86 12.96
CA PHE A 357 3.13 2.29 12.04
C PHE A 357 4.11 3.23 12.79
N ALA A 358 5.22 2.68 13.25
CA ALA A 358 6.13 3.35 14.17
C ALA A 358 7.29 4.11 13.47
N HIS A 359 7.51 3.90 12.17
CA HIS A 359 8.60 4.54 11.42
C HIS A 359 8.22 5.98 11.03
N ARG A 360 8.32 6.92 11.99
CA ARG A 360 7.87 8.29 11.83
C ARG A 360 9.00 9.30 11.59
N ASN A 361 10.25 8.95 11.87
CA ASN A 361 11.41 9.80 11.61
C ASN A 361 12.11 9.33 10.33
N VAL A 362 11.50 9.62 9.17
CA VAL A 362 11.99 9.14 7.87
C VAL A 362 11.94 10.23 6.81
N GLU A 363 12.98 10.31 5.99
CA GLU A 363 13.08 11.26 4.88
C GLU A 363 12.61 10.66 3.56
N ALA A 364 12.85 9.37 3.36
CA ALA A 364 12.48 8.70 2.11
C ALA A 364 12.17 7.21 2.32
N LEU A 365 11.39 6.67 1.39
CA LEU A 365 11.26 5.25 1.14
C LEU A 365 12.08 4.94 -0.13
N VAL A 366 13.06 4.05 0.01
CA VAL A 366 13.82 3.47 -1.09
C VAL A 366 13.25 2.09 -1.40
N LEU A 367 12.81 1.87 -2.63
CA LEU A 367 12.35 0.56 -3.10
C LEU A 367 13.31 0.06 -4.18
N GLY A 368 13.78 -1.17 -4.05
CA GLY A 368 14.44 -1.92 -5.10
C GLY A 368 13.54 -3.05 -5.57
N GLY A 369 13.44 -3.19 -6.87
CA GLY A 369 12.68 -4.26 -7.49
C GLY A 369 13.41 -4.84 -8.70
N LEU A 370 12.95 -5.99 -9.13
CA LEU A 370 13.43 -6.61 -10.36
C LEU A 370 12.28 -7.22 -11.14
N PHE A 371 12.47 -7.28 -12.45
CA PHE A 371 11.61 -8.00 -13.37
C PHE A 371 12.39 -9.19 -13.92
N ALA A 372 11.74 -10.35 -13.97
CA ALA A 372 12.35 -11.57 -14.49
C ALA A 372 11.32 -12.36 -15.30
N PRO A 373 11.74 -13.29 -16.18
CA PRO A 373 10.84 -14.20 -16.87
C PRO A 373 9.90 -14.94 -15.91
N ALA A 374 8.67 -15.24 -16.36
CA ALA A 374 7.62 -15.82 -15.53
C ALA A 374 7.98 -17.21 -14.94
N ASP A 375 8.94 -17.92 -15.53
CA ASP A 375 9.44 -19.22 -15.11
C ASP A 375 10.64 -19.16 -14.14
N THR A 376 11.11 -17.95 -13.79
CA THR A 376 12.20 -17.77 -12.81
C THR A 376 11.77 -18.28 -11.43
N SER A 377 12.62 -19.06 -10.78
CA SER A 377 12.34 -19.60 -9.44
C SER A 377 12.38 -18.53 -8.35
N ASP A 378 11.71 -18.79 -7.22
CA ASP A 378 11.74 -17.88 -6.07
C ASP A 378 13.17 -17.69 -5.52
N ASP A 379 13.95 -18.79 -5.42
CA ASP A 379 15.34 -18.74 -4.94
C ASP A 379 16.22 -17.87 -5.86
N ASP A 380 16.04 -17.97 -7.17
CA ASP A 380 16.80 -17.16 -8.13
C ASP A 380 16.40 -15.67 -8.07
N LEU A 381 15.10 -15.38 -7.89
CA LEU A 381 14.63 -14.01 -7.68
C LEU A 381 15.21 -13.41 -6.40
N LEU A 382 15.20 -14.15 -5.29
CA LEU A 382 15.77 -13.71 -4.01
C LEU A 382 17.27 -13.48 -4.13
N ALA A 383 18.01 -14.38 -4.80
CA ALA A 383 19.43 -14.22 -5.04
C ALA A 383 19.76 -12.95 -5.87
N ARG A 384 18.95 -12.63 -6.87
CA ARG A 384 19.10 -11.41 -7.69
C ARG A 384 18.74 -10.13 -6.92
N LEU A 385 17.82 -10.21 -5.93
CA LEU A 385 17.45 -9.09 -5.08
C LEU A 385 18.46 -8.84 -3.95
N GLN A 386 19.34 -9.82 -3.64
CA GLN A 386 20.32 -9.75 -2.55
C GLN A 386 21.12 -8.42 -2.46
N PRO A 387 21.53 -7.75 -3.57
CA PRO A 387 22.19 -6.46 -3.48
C PRO A 387 21.36 -5.35 -2.82
N PHE A 388 20.05 -5.53 -2.67
CA PHE A 388 19.18 -4.61 -1.95
C PHE A 388 19.33 -4.69 -0.42
N GLU A 389 19.95 -5.74 0.14
CA GLU A 389 20.17 -5.87 1.59
C GLU A 389 20.99 -4.71 2.16
N GLU A 390 21.86 -4.09 1.37
CA GLU A 390 22.58 -2.87 1.76
C GLU A 390 21.64 -1.75 2.20
N PHE A 391 20.48 -1.61 1.57
CA PHE A 391 19.50 -0.58 1.95
C PHE A 391 18.76 -0.94 3.24
N HIS A 392 18.58 -2.22 3.57
CA HIS A 392 18.05 -2.61 4.86
C HIS A 392 19.02 -2.26 6.00
N ASP A 393 20.34 -2.39 5.77
CA ASP A 393 21.37 -1.99 6.74
C ASP A 393 21.48 -0.47 6.93
N LEU A 394 21.15 0.31 5.89
CA LEU A 394 21.13 1.77 5.92
C LEU A 394 19.79 2.33 6.43
N GLY A 395 18.73 1.52 6.42
CA GLY A 395 17.37 1.89 6.80
C GLY A 395 17.05 1.65 8.26
N VAL A 396 15.89 2.12 8.67
CA VAL A 396 15.33 1.94 10.02
C VAL A 396 14.15 0.97 10.04
N GLY A 397 13.75 0.47 8.89
CA GLY A 397 12.64 -0.48 8.73
C GLY A 397 12.08 -0.51 7.33
N SER A 398 10.92 -1.16 7.16
CA SER A 398 10.26 -1.33 5.86
C SER A 398 8.78 -0.95 5.92
N TYR A 399 8.25 -0.47 4.79
CA TYR A 399 6.83 -0.23 4.59
C TYR A 399 6.14 -1.49 4.06
N PRO A 400 5.12 -2.04 4.74
CA PRO A 400 4.56 -3.35 4.41
C PRO A 400 3.94 -3.43 3.02
N GLY A 401 3.42 -2.32 2.48
CA GLY A 401 2.72 -2.30 1.19
C GLY A 401 3.60 -2.65 -0.02
N PHE A 402 4.92 -2.57 0.11
CA PHE A 402 5.90 -2.82 -0.97
C PHE A 402 6.93 -3.91 -0.65
N VAL A 403 6.75 -4.67 0.41
CA VAL A 403 7.56 -5.87 0.68
C VAL A 403 6.92 -7.05 -0.04
N ALA A 404 7.57 -7.60 -1.05
CA ALA A 404 7.06 -8.74 -1.83
C ALA A 404 7.60 -10.08 -1.31
N THR A 405 8.56 -10.07 -0.40
CA THR A 405 9.05 -11.25 0.32
C THR A 405 8.10 -11.62 1.47
N ASN A 406 8.21 -12.84 1.97
CA ASN A 406 7.52 -13.29 3.18
C ASN A 406 8.52 -14.04 4.06
N LEU A 407 9.63 -13.36 4.35
CA LEU A 407 10.70 -13.87 5.16
C LEU A 407 10.42 -13.61 6.65
N PRO A 408 10.94 -14.41 7.58
CA PRO A 408 10.75 -14.19 9.02
C PRO A 408 11.20 -12.80 9.48
N GLU A 409 12.28 -12.28 8.91
CA GLU A 409 12.85 -10.96 9.20
C GLU A 409 11.99 -9.79 8.70
N ASP A 410 11.10 -10.00 7.73
CA ASP A 410 10.24 -8.92 7.22
C ASP A 410 9.32 -8.37 8.31
N VAL A 411 8.80 -9.22 9.19
CA VAL A 411 7.97 -8.80 10.32
C VAL A 411 8.75 -7.88 11.27
N GLU A 412 10.03 -8.19 11.54
CA GLU A 412 10.88 -7.40 12.42
C GLU A 412 11.33 -6.09 11.77
N ARG A 413 11.49 -6.05 10.44
CA ARG A 413 11.78 -4.83 9.68
C ARG A 413 10.57 -3.90 9.62
N ILE A 414 9.35 -4.46 9.51
CA ILE A 414 8.11 -3.70 9.48
C ILE A 414 7.75 -3.15 10.85
N TYR A 415 7.90 -3.96 11.91
CA TYR A 415 7.47 -3.62 13.26
C TYR A 415 8.66 -3.56 14.23
N PRO A 416 9.10 -2.37 14.66
CA PRO A 416 10.11 -2.26 15.70
C PRO A 416 9.70 -3.00 16.97
N PRO A 417 10.67 -3.47 17.79
CA PRO A 417 10.40 -4.38 18.92
C PRO A 417 9.30 -3.93 19.87
N ALA A 418 9.22 -2.65 20.20
CA ALA A 418 8.19 -2.12 21.10
C ALA A 418 6.78 -2.17 20.47
N ALA A 419 6.66 -1.80 19.18
CA ALA A 419 5.41 -1.88 18.44
C ALA A 419 4.97 -3.33 18.26
N LEU A 420 5.89 -4.24 17.90
CA LEU A 420 5.61 -5.67 17.74
C LEU A 420 5.14 -6.31 19.06
N ALA A 421 5.75 -5.95 20.19
CA ALA A 421 5.33 -6.45 21.49
C ALA A 421 3.87 -6.05 21.81
N ARG A 422 3.52 -4.77 21.62
CA ARG A 422 2.15 -4.28 21.83
C ARG A 422 1.16 -4.90 20.83
N LEU A 423 1.54 -5.04 19.55
CA LEU A 423 0.72 -5.71 18.54
C LEU A 423 0.40 -7.16 18.94
N ARG A 424 1.37 -7.91 19.47
CA ARG A 424 1.17 -9.27 20.00
C ARG A 424 0.20 -9.31 21.20
N GLU A 425 0.24 -8.31 22.07
CA GLU A 425 -0.73 -8.21 23.18
C GLU A 425 -2.15 -8.01 22.66
N VAL A 426 -2.34 -7.08 21.71
CA VAL A 426 -3.63 -6.84 21.07
C VAL A 426 -4.10 -8.09 20.30
N LYS A 427 -3.19 -8.78 19.61
CA LYS A 427 -3.48 -10.03 18.90
C LYS A 427 -3.96 -11.13 19.86
N ARG A 428 -3.26 -11.37 20.97
CA ARG A 428 -3.70 -12.35 22.00
C ARG A 428 -5.07 -12.07 22.56
N ALA A 429 -5.43 -10.80 22.72
CA ALA A 429 -6.71 -10.40 23.27
C ALA A 429 -7.89 -10.58 22.26
N ASN A 430 -7.64 -10.44 20.95
CA ASN A 430 -8.71 -10.36 19.95
C ASN A 430 -8.70 -11.52 18.93
N ASP A 431 -7.56 -12.16 18.71
CA ASP A 431 -7.42 -13.33 17.85
C ASP A 431 -6.42 -14.36 18.42
N PRO A 432 -6.69 -14.93 19.60
CA PRO A 432 -5.79 -15.91 20.24
C PRO A 432 -5.65 -17.20 19.42
N GLY A 433 -6.59 -17.49 18.53
CA GLY A 433 -6.56 -18.63 17.61
C GLY A 433 -5.75 -18.37 16.34
N ASN A 434 -5.20 -17.17 16.17
CA ASN A 434 -4.45 -16.76 14.96
C ASN A 434 -5.23 -17.05 13.66
N VAL A 435 -6.52 -16.72 13.64
CA VAL A 435 -7.40 -16.90 12.48
C VAL A 435 -6.92 -16.07 11.30
N PHE A 436 -6.51 -14.83 11.58
CA PHE A 436 -6.01 -13.88 10.58
C PHE A 436 -4.48 -13.93 10.51
N HIS A 437 -3.94 -14.93 9.82
CA HIS A 437 -2.49 -15.15 9.68
C HIS A 437 -1.98 -15.08 8.23
N ASN A 438 -2.85 -14.97 7.23
CA ASN A 438 -2.44 -14.83 5.83
C ASN A 438 -2.08 -13.37 5.52
N ASN A 439 -0.96 -12.92 6.08
CA ASN A 439 -0.40 -11.55 6.03
C ASN A 439 1.03 -11.57 6.61
N PHE A 440 1.65 -10.41 6.91
CA PHE A 440 2.79 -10.35 7.83
C PHE A 440 2.31 -10.72 9.23
N ASN A 441 2.36 -12.02 9.52
CA ASN A 441 1.67 -12.60 10.67
C ASN A 441 2.27 -12.14 12.00
N ILE A 442 1.46 -11.43 12.77
CA ILE A 442 1.73 -11.11 14.16
C ILE A 442 1.14 -12.25 14.99
N ALA A 443 1.97 -13.28 15.27
CA ALA A 443 1.53 -14.40 16.10
C ALA A 443 1.17 -13.93 17.51
N PRO A 444 0.08 -14.48 18.14
CA PRO A 444 -0.38 -14.11 19.46
C PRO A 444 0.59 -14.45 20.59
#